data_e4e5b7713379724afb376b131a93dca1
#
_entry.id   e4e5b7713379724afb376b131a93dca1
#
_cell.length_a   1.000
_cell.length_b   1.000
_cell.length_c   1.000
_cell.angle_alpha   90.00
_cell.angle_beta   90.00
_cell.angle_gamma   90.00
#
_symmetry.space_group_name_H-M   'P 1'
#
loop_
_entity.id
_entity.type
_entity.pdbx_description
1 polymer ?
#
loop_
_entity_poly.entity_id
_entity_poly.type
_entity_poly.pdbx_seq_one_letter_code
_entity_poly.pdbx_strand_id
1 'polypeptide(L)'
;MSKAPVIAVVGSASMDLTCYADVLPQAGQTLYGNLFTTGFGGKGANQAVMAALAGANVYMVGSIGNDLFGKSLQENFKNQKINSDHVKISDLPTGVAHIWVDGQGQNRILIVPGANHDFDENHAAKAIASIPDLSIVIGQCEVPQSVTTAAFKVAKERGALTILNPAPYEDLSTELLAVTDWLIPNEVEFEEFVGTAPTPESLAKFRPGNNSVVTLGENGAVLISAEGSLTSIATTKVQAVDSTGAGDCFIGSFSFSLGAGSDAKSAAEFACRIAAISVTRKGAQSSYPSAAEISTLS
;
A
#
# COMPACT_ATOMS: atom_id res chain seq x y z
N MET A 1 15.42 -5.42 23.23
CA MET A 1 14.57 -5.41 22.03
C MET A 1 13.94 -4.03 21.91
N SER A 2 14.05 -3.34 20.79
CA SER A 2 13.34 -2.09 20.55
C SER A 2 11.82 -2.35 20.63
N LYS A 3 11.05 -1.37 21.11
CA LYS A 3 9.58 -1.44 21.14
C LYS A 3 9.08 -1.57 19.71
N ALA A 4 8.09 -2.45 19.46
CA ALA A 4 7.47 -2.56 18.13
C ALA A 4 6.86 -1.19 17.72
N PRO A 5 7.10 -0.72 16.49
CA PRO A 5 6.56 0.56 16.04
C PRO A 5 5.02 0.50 15.98
N VAL A 6 4.39 1.64 16.28
CA VAL A 6 2.94 1.81 16.11
C VAL A 6 2.71 2.51 14.76
N ILE A 7 2.01 1.84 13.87
CA ILE A 7 1.76 2.30 12.51
C ILE A 7 0.25 2.43 12.29
N ALA A 8 -0.20 3.60 11.87
CA ALA A 8 -1.55 3.79 11.35
C ALA A 8 -1.54 3.75 9.83
N VAL A 9 -2.50 3.06 9.23
CA VAL A 9 -2.70 3.06 7.79
C VAL A 9 -4.04 3.71 7.49
N VAL A 10 -4.00 4.89 6.89
CA VAL A 10 -5.17 5.65 6.42
C VAL A 10 -5.36 5.31 4.96
N GLY A 11 -6.38 4.51 4.64
CA GLY A 11 -6.50 4.04 3.27
C GLY A 11 -7.65 3.08 3.02
N SER A 12 -7.61 2.50 1.84
CA SER A 12 -8.63 1.61 1.31
C SER A 12 -8.60 0.20 1.89
N ALA A 13 -9.78 -0.40 1.90
CA ALA A 13 -9.97 -1.83 2.05
C ALA A 13 -11.02 -2.30 1.05
N SER A 14 -10.75 -3.36 0.31
CA SER A 14 -11.63 -3.88 -0.74
C SER A 14 -11.55 -5.40 -0.84
N MET A 15 -12.50 -5.96 -1.59
CA MET A 15 -12.44 -7.36 -2.00
C MET A 15 -12.06 -7.47 -3.47
N ASP A 16 -11.08 -8.30 -3.76
CA ASP A 16 -10.71 -8.66 -5.12
C ASP A 16 -11.58 -9.82 -5.60
N LEU A 17 -12.30 -9.62 -6.70
CA LEU A 17 -13.21 -10.56 -7.33
C LEU A 17 -12.60 -10.98 -8.68
N THR A 18 -11.85 -12.07 -8.69
CA THR A 18 -11.08 -12.49 -9.86
C THR A 18 -11.77 -13.59 -10.63
N CYS A 19 -12.08 -13.32 -11.91
CA CYS A 19 -12.60 -14.30 -12.86
C CYS A 19 -11.49 -14.64 -13.86
N TYR A 20 -11.29 -15.93 -14.09
CA TYR A 20 -10.37 -16.46 -15.10
C TYR A 20 -11.19 -17.04 -16.27
N ALA A 21 -10.78 -16.73 -17.49
CA ALA A 21 -11.38 -17.25 -18.71
C ALA A 21 -10.32 -17.36 -19.82
N ASP A 22 -10.49 -18.29 -20.77
CA ASP A 22 -9.56 -18.38 -21.91
C ASP A 22 -9.61 -17.14 -22.79
N VAL A 23 -10.81 -16.55 -22.93
CA VAL A 23 -11.07 -15.33 -23.70
C VAL A 23 -12.04 -14.45 -22.89
N LEU A 24 -11.82 -13.14 -22.89
CA LEU A 24 -12.74 -12.21 -22.25
C LEU A 24 -13.90 -11.83 -23.17
N PRO A 25 -15.12 -11.63 -22.63
CA PRO A 25 -16.29 -11.30 -23.44
C PRO A 25 -16.17 -9.91 -24.07
N GLN A 26 -16.62 -9.80 -25.31
CA GLN A 26 -16.85 -8.51 -25.98
C GLN A 26 -18.23 -7.96 -25.61
N ALA A 27 -18.48 -6.70 -25.97
CA ALA A 27 -19.78 -6.07 -25.70
C ALA A 27 -20.94 -6.93 -26.28
N GLY A 28 -21.91 -7.26 -25.42
CA GLY A 28 -23.06 -8.10 -25.75
C GLY A 28 -22.83 -9.61 -25.75
N GLN A 29 -21.61 -10.08 -25.44
CA GLN A 29 -21.31 -11.51 -25.31
C GLN A 29 -21.47 -12.01 -23.89
N THR A 30 -21.90 -13.27 -23.75
CA THR A 30 -21.87 -14.05 -22.52
C THR A 30 -20.99 -15.27 -22.72
N LEU A 31 -19.97 -15.44 -21.88
CA LEU A 31 -19.02 -16.57 -21.91
C LEU A 31 -18.99 -17.25 -20.54
N TYR A 32 -18.56 -18.51 -20.54
CA TYR A 32 -18.26 -19.22 -19.30
C TYR A 32 -16.80 -18.96 -18.90
N GLY A 33 -16.58 -18.59 -17.63
CA GLY A 33 -15.25 -18.54 -17.04
C GLY A 33 -14.82 -19.92 -16.53
N ASN A 34 -13.52 -20.07 -16.30
CA ASN A 34 -12.91 -21.33 -15.85
C ASN A 34 -12.80 -21.41 -14.32
N LEU A 35 -12.61 -20.25 -13.65
CA LEU A 35 -12.40 -20.18 -12.21
C LEU A 35 -12.85 -18.81 -11.71
N PHE A 36 -13.40 -18.80 -10.51
CA PHE A 36 -13.66 -17.58 -9.74
C PHE A 36 -12.96 -17.67 -8.38
N THR A 37 -12.26 -16.62 -7.99
CA THR A 37 -11.65 -16.51 -6.66
C THR A 37 -11.95 -15.17 -6.03
N THR A 38 -11.93 -15.12 -4.72
CA THR A 38 -11.99 -13.88 -3.95
C THR A 38 -10.71 -13.71 -3.14
N GLY A 39 -10.27 -12.47 -3.00
CA GLY A 39 -9.10 -12.11 -2.21
C GLY A 39 -9.35 -10.84 -1.40
N PHE A 40 -8.56 -10.63 -0.37
CA PHE A 40 -8.51 -9.36 0.33
C PHE A 40 -7.61 -8.40 -0.44
N GLY A 41 -8.11 -7.21 -0.73
CA GLY A 41 -7.46 -6.16 -1.50
C GLY A 41 -7.61 -4.79 -0.85
N GLY A 42 -7.30 -3.76 -1.65
CA GLY A 42 -7.15 -2.39 -1.20
C GLY A 42 -5.73 -2.11 -0.71
N LYS A 43 -5.10 -1.09 -1.29
CA LYS A 43 -3.69 -0.76 -0.97
C LYS A 43 -3.48 -0.52 0.52
N GLY A 44 -4.42 0.19 1.17
CA GLY A 44 -4.37 0.42 2.61
C GLY A 44 -4.36 -0.89 3.41
N ALA A 45 -5.31 -1.79 3.15
CA ALA A 45 -5.39 -3.08 3.83
C ALA A 45 -4.15 -3.94 3.55
N ASN A 46 -3.64 -3.96 2.32
CA ASN A 46 -2.44 -4.70 1.94
C ASN A 46 -1.21 -4.23 2.72
N GLN A 47 -0.99 -2.91 2.77
CA GLN A 47 0.13 -2.29 3.49
C GLN A 47 0.03 -2.51 5.00
N ALA A 48 -1.21 -2.46 5.55
CA ALA A 48 -1.47 -2.74 6.96
C ALA A 48 -1.13 -4.20 7.32
N VAL A 49 -1.57 -5.16 6.49
CA VAL A 49 -1.28 -6.59 6.69
C VAL A 49 0.23 -6.84 6.64
N MET A 50 0.93 -6.28 5.67
CA MET A 50 2.38 -6.47 5.58
C MET A 50 3.12 -5.88 6.78
N ALA A 51 2.77 -4.67 7.22
CA ALA A 51 3.37 -4.06 8.40
C ALA A 51 3.13 -4.89 9.68
N ALA A 52 1.91 -5.47 9.82
CA ALA A 52 1.58 -6.35 10.93
C ALA A 52 2.37 -7.68 10.89
N LEU A 53 2.51 -8.30 9.71
CA LEU A 53 3.33 -9.50 9.52
C LEU A 53 4.81 -9.24 9.81
N ALA A 54 5.31 -8.04 9.52
CA ALA A 54 6.66 -7.62 9.86
C ALA A 54 6.87 -7.38 11.37
N GLY A 55 5.79 -7.24 12.15
CA GLY A 55 5.85 -7.10 13.61
C GLY A 55 5.44 -5.75 14.17
N ALA A 56 4.84 -4.86 13.39
CA ALA A 56 4.30 -3.59 13.86
C ALA A 56 2.99 -3.79 14.65
N ASN A 57 2.70 -2.85 15.55
CA ASN A 57 1.36 -2.65 16.09
C ASN A 57 0.57 -1.76 15.12
N VAL A 58 -0.37 -2.35 14.37
CA VAL A 58 -1.03 -1.67 13.26
C VAL A 58 -2.46 -1.27 13.61
N TYR A 59 -2.82 -0.05 13.23
CA TYR A 59 -4.18 0.48 13.26
C TYR A 59 -4.64 0.76 11.83
N MET A 60 -5.74 0.14 11.41
CA MET A 60 -6.41 0.47 10.15
C MET A 60 -7.40 1.60 10.39
N VAL A 61 -7.29 2.66 9.58
CA VAL A 61 -8.17 3.84 9.58
C VAL A 61 -8.75 3.94 8.18
N GLY A 62 -10.03 3.66 8.02
CA GLY A 62 -10.66 3.56 6.71
C GLY A 62 -12.16 3.39 6.80
N SER A 63 -12.79 2.90 5.73
CA SER A 63 -14.24 2.66 5.70
C SER A 63 -14.57 1.40 4.90
N ILE A 64 -15.54 0.62 5.40
CA ILE A 64 -16.09 -0.58 4.77
C ILE A 64 -17.61 -0.56 4.84
N GLY A 65 -18.27 -1.28 3.95
CA GLY A 65 -19.72 -1.40 3.95
C GLY A 65 -20.27 -2.32 5.03
N ASN A 66 -21.55 -2.15 5.38
CA ASN A 66 -22.30 -3.07 6.25
C ASN A 66 -22.81 -4.28 5.45
N ASP A 67 -21.93 -5.00 4.79
CA ASP A 67 -22.22 -6.14 3.92
C ASP A 67 -21.33 -7.35 4.25
N LEU A 68 -21.44 -8.43 3.43
CA LEU A 68 -20.67 -9.65 3.64
C LEU A 68 -19.18 -9.41 3.43
N PHE A 69 -18.80 -8.55 2.49
CA PHE A 69 -17.39 -8.22 2.21
C PHE A 69 -16.79 -7.40 3.35
N GLY A 70 -17.51 -6.42 3.88
CA GLY A 70 -17.06 -5.66 5.03
C GLY A 70 -16.84 -6.54 6.27
N LYS A 71 -17.75 -7.49 6.54
CA LYS A 71 -17.59 -8.47 7.62
C LYS A 71 -16.36 -9.35 7.42
N SER A 72 -16.11 -9.80 6.18
CA SER A 72 -14.93 -10.60 5.85
C SER A 72 -13.63 -9.82 6.06
N LEU A 73 -13.61 -8.53 5.68
CA LEU A 73 -12.46 -7.65 5.91
C LEU A 73 -12.21 -7.42 7.40
N GLN A 74 -13.25 -7.20 8.22
CA GLN A 74 -13.10 -7.08 9.67
C GLN A 74 -12.52 -8.36 10.30
N GLU A 75 -12.98 -9.53 9.86
CA GLU A 75 -12.44 -10.80 10.32
C GLU A 75 -10.97 -10.97 9.89
N ASN A 76 -10.63 -10.58 8.66
CA ASN A 76 -9.24 -10.59 8.20
C ASN A 76 -8.35 -9.69 9.07
N PHE A 77 -8.76 -8.45 9.34
CA PHE A 77 -8.00 -7.55 10.23
C PHE A 77 -7.78 -8.16 11.60
N LYS A 78 -8.82 -8.76 12.19
CA LYS A 78 -8.71 -9.47 13.46
C LYS A 78 -7.70 -10.62 13.41
N ASN A 79 -7.76 -11.45 12.35
CA ASN A 79 -6.86 -12.60 12.15
C ASN A 79 -5.40 -12.14 11.97
N GLN A 80 -5.18 -10.99 11.33
CA GLN A 80 -3.87 -10.36 11.15
C GLN A 80 -3.43 -9.51 12.36
N LYS A 81 -4.23 -9.49 13.45
CA LYS A 81 -3.96 -8.69 14.67
C LYS A 81 -3.86 -7.18 14.41
N ILE A 82 -4.58 -6.69 13.42
CA ILE A 82 -4.70 -5.27 13.10
C ILE A 82 -5.85 -4.69 13.92
N ASN A 83 -5.60 -3.60 14.64
CA ASN A 83 -6.67 -2.86 15.30
C ASN A 83 -7.53 -2.15 14.23
N SER A 84 -8.82 -2.44 14.23
CA SER A 84 -9.81 -1.90 13.29
C SER A 84 -10.89 -1.03 13.97
N ASP A 85 -10.64 -0.55 15.19
CA ASP A 85 -11.60 0.29 15.94
C ASP A 85 -11.90 1.61 15.22
N HIS A 86 -11.00 2.04 14.32
CA HIS A 86 -11.12 3.24 13.52
C HIS A 86 -11.62 2.99 12.09
N VAL A 87 -12.07 1.77 11.78
CA VAL A 87 -12.72 1.46 10.51
C VAL A 87 -14.21 1.80 10.60
N LYS A 88 -14.63 2.81 9.86
CA LYS A 88 -16.03 3.24 9.76
C LYS A 88 -16.85 2.16 9.07
N ILE A 89 -18.06 1.91 9.59
CA ILE A 89 -19.08 1.13 8.88
C ILE A 89 -19.97 2.10 8.11
N SER A 90 -19.94 2.00 6.79
CA SER A 90 -20.68 2.86 5.86
C SER A 90 -22.00 2.22 5.44
N ASP A 91 -22.95 3.07 5.03
CA ASP A 91 -24.16 2.65 4.33
C ASP A 91 -23.91 2.33 2.84
N LEU A 92 -22.76 2.77 2.29
CA LEU A 92 -22.31 2.37 0.95
C LEU A 92 -21.75 0.95 0.97
N PRO A 93 -21.81 0.20 -0.15
CA PRO A 93 -21.22 -1.13 -0.23
C PRO A 93 -19.68 -1.06 -0.06
N THR A 94 -19.11 -2.15 0.44
CA THR A 94 -17.66 -2.33 0.51
C THR A 94 -17.03 -2.19 -0.87
N GLY A 95 -15.87 -1.56 -0.95
CA GLY A 95 -15.10 -1.43 -2.18
C GLY A 95 -14.75 -2.79 -2.79
N VAL A 96 -14.78 -2.88 -4.10
CA VAL A 96 -14.41 -4.12 -4.83
C VAL A 96 -13.53 -3.81 -6.03
N ALA A 97 -12.62 -4.73 -6.35
CA ALA A 97 -11.91 -4.77 -7.61
C ALA A 97 -12.42 -5.98 -8.41
N HIS A 98 -13.06 -5.73 -9.54
CA HIS A 98 -13.41 -6.77 -10.52
C HIS A 98 -12.22 -7.02 -11.43
N ILE A 99 -11.60 -8.19 -11.30
CA ILE A 99 -10.38 -8.56 -12.01
C ILE A 99 -10.73 -9.68 -13.00
N TRP A 100 -10.49 -9.44 -14.28
CA TRP A 100 -10.66 -10.43 -15.32
C TRP A 100 -9.29 -10.80 -15.87
N VAL A 101 -8.98 -12.12 -15.85
CA VAL A 101 -7.70 -12.65 -16.32
C VAL A 101 -7.95 -13.56 -17.50
N ASP A 102 -7.33 -13.27 -18.64
CA ASP A 102 -7.45 -14.07 -19.84
C ASP A 102 -6.46 -15.26 -19.86
N GLY A 103 -6.59 -16.14 -20.89
CA GLY A 103 -5.73 -17.31 -21.06
C GLY A 103 -4.25 -17.01 -21.31
N GLN A 104 -3.89 -15.73 -21.56
CA GLN A 104 -2.51 -15.25 -21.68
C GLN A 104 -1.99 -14.65 -20.37
N GLY A 105 -2.82 -14.63 -19.31
CA GLY A 105 -2.50 -14.04 -18.03
C GLY A 105 -2.61 -12.51 -18.00
N GLN A 106 -3.17 -11.88 -19.04
CA GLN A 106 -3.43 -10.44 -19.05
C GLN A 106 -4.65 -10.12 -18.21
N ASN A 107 -4.55 -9.11 -17.37
CA ASN A 107 -5.65 -8.69 -16.51
C ASN A 107 -6.33 -7.41 -17.04
N ARG A 108 -7.63 -7.29 -16.71
CA ARG A 108 -8.40 -6.04 -16.79
C ARG A 108 -9.08 -5.84 -15.46
N ILE A 109 -8.92 -4.64 -14.90
CA ILE A 109 -9.40 -4.34 -13.56
C ILE A 109 -10.35 -3.18 -13.61
N LEU A 110 -11.51 -3.35 -12.98
CA LEU A 110 -12.48 -2.29 -12.74
C LEU A 110 -12.66 -2.15 -11.23
N ILE A 111 -12.31 -0.99 -10.67
CA ILE A 111 -12.44 -0.70 -9.25
C ILE A 111 -13.73 0.06 -9.01
N VAL A 112 -14.51 -0.38 -8.02
CA VAL A 112 -15.64 0.35 -7.46
C VAL A 112 -15.26 0.69 -6.03
N PRO A 113 -14.96 1.98 -5.72
CA PRO A 113 -14.43 2.36 -4.41
C PRO A 113 -15.42 2.18 -3.27
N GLY A 114 -16.72 2.34 -3.51
CA GLY A 114 -17.75 2.15 -2.51
C GLY A 114 -17.47 2.93 -1.22
N ALA A 115 -17.48 2.24 -0.09
CA ALA A 115 -17.26 2.80 1.23
C ALA A 115 -15.89 3.51 1.40
N ASN A 116 -14.87 3.18 0.60
CA ASN A 116 -13.58 3.87 0.66
C ASN A 116 -13.70 5.37 0.35
N HIS A 117 -14.72 5.78 -0.41
CA HIS A 117 -14.99 7.19 -0.68
C HIS A 117 -16.03 7.83 0.29
N ASP A 118 -16.61 7.04 1.19
CA ASP A 118 -17.45 7.53 2.29
C ASP A 118 -16.66 7.63 3.61
N PHE A 119 -15.49 8.24 3.52
CA PHE A 119 -14.56 8.40 4.63
C PHE A 119 -14.17 9.88 4.70
N ASP A 120 -14.39 10.51 5.86
CA ASP A 120 -14.23 11.94 6.00
C ASP A 120 -12.98 12.36 6.79
N GLU A 121 -12.54 13.59 6.58
CA GLU A 121 -11.35 14.20 7.16
C GLU A 121 -11.41 14.23 8.70
N ASN A 122 -12.58 14.53 9.28
CA ASN A 122 -12.72 14.63 10.73
C ASN A 122 -12.57 13.26 11.39
N HIS A 123 -13.10 12.20 10.76
CA HIS A 123 -12.92 10.84 11.25
C HIS A 123 -11.44 10.46 11.25
N ALA A 124 -10.75 10.68 10.12
CA ALA A 124 -9.32 10.39 10.00
C ALA A 124 -8.47 11.16 11.01
N ALA A 125 -8.69 12.46 11.13
CA ALA A 125 -7.96 13.30 12.07
C ALA A 125 -8.17 12.86 13.54
N LYS A 126 -9.41 12.57 13.94
CA LYS A 126 -9.73 12.08 15.29
C LYS A 126 -9.11 10.70 15.56
N ALA A 127 -9.16 9.80 14.59
CA ALA A 127 -8.54 8.49 14.69
C ALA A 127 -7.04 8.63 14.96
N ILE A 128 -6.32 9.38 14.12
CA ILE A 128 -4.89 9.60 14.28
C ILE A 128 -4.55 10.31 15.60
N ALA A 129 -5.38 11.26 16.04
CA ALA A 129 -5.18 11.92 17.33
C ALA A 129 -5.27 10.97 18.52
N SER A 130 -6.06 9.92 18.44
CA SER A 130 -6.35 9.00 19.56
C SER A 130 -5.39 7.80 19.67
N ILE A 131 -4.64 7.45 18.60
CA ILE A 131 -3.74 6.28 18.58
C ILE A 131 -2.53 6.57 19.49
N PRO A 132 -2.27 5.77 20.54
CA PRO A 132 -1.14 5.99 21.44
C PRO A 132 0.20 5.66 20.77
N ASP A 133 1.27 6.32 21.18
CA ASP A 133 2.66 6.03 20.78
C ASP A 133 2.87 5.95 19.25
N LEU A 134 2.07 6.68 18.48
CA LEU A 134 2.08 6.65 17.02
C LEU A 134 3.46 7.04 16.47
N SER A 135 4.03 6.18 15.64
CA SER A 135 5.36 6.38 15.04
C SER A 135 5.26 6.77 13.57
N ILE A 136 4.35 6.14 12.83
CA ILE A 136 4.22 6.32 11.36
C ILE A 136 2.75 6.32 10.97
N VAL A 137 2.41 7.16 9.99
CA VAL A 137 1.14 7.11 9.26
C VAL A 137 1.42 6.86 7.78
N ILE A 138 0.76 5.85 7.22
CA ILE A 138 0.85 5.51 5.79
C ILE A 138 -0.44 5.94 5.10
N GLY A 139 -0.34 6.51 3.90
CA GLY A 139 -1.47 6.85 3.03
C GLY A 139 -1.24 6.44 1.58
N GLN A 140 -2.32 6.35 0.80
CA GLN A 140 -2.33 6.04 -0.63
C GLN A 140 -3.40 6.91 -1.33
N CYS A 141 -3.58 6.71 -2.66
CA CYS A 141 -4.55 7.47 -3.46
C CYS A 141 -5.82 6.67 -3.80
N GLU A 142 -6.26 5.77 -2.91
CA GLU A 142 -7.54 5.04 -3.05
C GLU A 142 -8.64 5.54 -2.10
N VAL A 143 -8.35 6.59 -1.36
CA VAL A 143 -9.30 7.37 -0.55
C VAL A 143 -9.13 8.85 -0.90
N PRO A 144 -10.10 9.73 -0.63
CA PRO A 144 -9.96 11.16 -0.96
C PRO A 144 -8.67 11.76 -0.37
N GLN A 145 -7.89 12.49 -1.16
CA GLN A 145 -6.62 13.09 -0.72
C GLN A 145 -6.77 14.01 0.50
N SER A 146 -7.91 14.69 0.62
CA SER A 146 -8.21 15.56 1.76
C SER A 146 -8.23 14.79 3.08
N VAL A 147 -8.68 13.54 3.06
CA VAL A 147 -8.69 12.62 4.21
C VAL A 147 -7.26 12.27 4.64
N THR A 148 -6.42 11.87 3.68
CA THR A 148 -5.00 11.58 3.93
C THR A 148 -4.27 12.83 4.42
N THR A 149 -4.55 13.99 3.82
CA THR A 149 -3.99 15.29 4.24
C THR A 149 -4.34 15.63 5.67
N ALA A 150 -5.61 15.45 6.07
CA ALA A 150 -6.06 15.73 7.44
C ALA A 150 -5.36 14.80 8.45
N ALA A 151 -5.25 13.52 8.14
CA ALA A 151 -4.54 12.53 8.94
C ALA A 151 -3.06 12.86 9.09
N PHE A 152 -2.38 13.20 7.99
CA PHE A 152 -0.96 13.54 7.98
C PHE A 152 -0.66 14.83 8.76
N LYS A 153 -1.52 15.85 8.69
CA LYS A 153 -1.39 17.06 9.51
C LYS A 153 -1.34 16.71 11.00
N VAL A 154 -2.29 15.91 11.48
CA VAL A 154 -2.33 15.46 12.88
C VAL A 154 -1.12 14.58 13.22
N ALA A 155 -0.69 13.71 12.32
CA ALA A 155 0.52 12.89 12.50
C ALA A 155 1.77 13.77 12.72
N LYS A 156 1.96 14.80 11.88
CA LYS A 156 3.06 15.75 11.99
C LYS A 156 3.04 16.52 13.32
N GLU A 157 1.87 16.99 13.76
CA GLU A 157 1.70 17.65 15.06
C GLU A 157 2.11 16.75 16.23
N ARG A 158 1.98 15.44 16.07
CA ARG A 158 2.34 14.42 17.05
C ARG A 158 3.79 13.92 16.93
N GLY A 159 4.54 14.41 15.94
CA GLY A 159 5.92 13.98 15.68
C GLY A 159 6.04 12.61 15.02
N ALA A 160 4.94 12.07 14.47
CA ALA A 160 4.96 10.84 13.68
C ALA A 160 5.40 11.12 12.24
N LEU A 161 6.10 10.16 11.63
CA LEU A 161 6.47 10.22 10.22
C LEU A 161 5.27 9.91 9.33
N THR A 162 5.23 10.52 8.16
CA THR A 162 4.19 10.32 7.15
C THR A 162 4.78 9.72 5.88
N ILE A 163 4.16 8.65 5.37
CA ILE A 163 4.60 7.92 4.18
C ILE A 163 3.44 7.88 3.18
N LEU A 164 3.62 8.47 2.02
CA LEU A 164 2.65 8.46 0.94
C LEU A 164 3.11 7.54 -0.20
N ASN A 165 2.27 6.57 -0.53
CA ASN A 165 2.35 5.83 -1.78
C ASN A 165 1.37 6.47 -2.78
N PRO A 166 1.83 7.18 -3.83
CA PRO A 166 0.97 7.90 -4.77
C PRO A 166 0.33 6.94 -5.79
N ALA A 167 -0.34 5.91 -5.31
CA ALA A 167 -0.93 4.82 -6.09
C ALA A 167 -2.41 4.59 -5.77
N PRO A 168 -3.31 4.43 -6.79
CA PRO A 168 -3.03 4.74 -8.20
C PRO A 168 -2.66 6.21 -8.36
N TYR A 169 -1.89 6.53 -9.40
CA TYR A 169 -1.47 7.92 -9.62
C TYR A 169 -2.70 8.85 -9.80
N GLU A 170 -2.61 9.99 -9.16
CA GLU A 170 -3.44 11.16 -9.37
C GLU A 170 -2.62 12.42 -9.08
N ASP A 171 -3.04 13.57 -9.58
CA ASP A 171 -2.37 14.84 -9.28
C ASP A 171 -2.40 15.12 -7.79
N LEU A 172 -1.23 15.14 -7.17
CA LEU A 172 -1.10 15.36 -5.74
C LEU A 172 -1.25 16.84 -5.39
N SER A 173 -2.08 17.12 -4.39
CA SER A 173 -2.23 18.48 -3.87
C SER A 173 -0.95 18.95 -3.17
N THR A 174 -0.67 20.25 -3.27
CA THR A 174 0.48 20.86 -2.58
C THR A 174 0.39 20.71 -1.06
N GLU A 175 -0.83 20.70 -0.54
CA GLU A 175 -1.11 20.51 0.89
C GLU A 175 -0.74 19.11 1.36
N LEU A 176 -1.03 18.07 0.57
CA LEU A 176 -0.66 16.69 0.89
C LEU A 176 0.85 16.51 0.82
N LEU A 177 1.48 17.01 -0.23
CA LEU A 177 2.95 16.95 -0.36
C LEU A 177 3.66 17.66 0.80
N ALA A 178 3.16 18.81 1.24
CA ALA A 178 3.77 19.58 2.32
C ALA A 178 3.75 18.86 3.70
N VAL A 179 2.87 17.90 3.89
CA VAL A 179 2.77 17.11 5.13
C VAL A 179 3.26 15.67 4.97
N THR A 180 3.87 15.34 3.83
CA THR A 180 4.46 14.03 3.53
C THR A 180 5.95 14.04 3.83
N ASP A 181 6.49 13.09 4.61
CA ASP A 181 7.93 12.96 4.85
C ASP A 181 8.60 12.05 3.82
N TRP A 182 7.88 11.01 3.40
CA TRP A 182 8.35 10.02 2.44
C TRP A 182 7.34 9.83 1.30
N LEU A 183 7.80 10.03 0.06
CA LEU A 183 7.02 9.77 -1.15
C LEU A 183 7.58 8.51 -1.82
N ILE A 184 6.74 7.48 -2.00
CA ILE A 184 7.20 6.17 -2.50
C ILE A 184 6.38 5.76 -3.74
N PRO A 185 6.72 6.28 -4.93
CA PRO A 185 6.15 5.85 -6.20
C PRO A 185 6.87 4.60 -6.74
N ASN A 186 6.20 3.84 -7.59
CA ASN A 186 6.84 2.92 -8.50
C ASN A 186 7.32 3.64 -9.78
N GLU A 187 7.91 2.90 -10.73
CA GLU A 187 8.41 3.45 -11.99
C GLU A 187 7.31 4.09 -12.86
N VAL A 188 6.09 3.52 -12.85
CA VAL A 188 4.94 4.03 -13.62
C VAL A 188 4.43 5.33 -12.99
N GLU A 189 4.19 5.31 -11.69
CA GLU A 189 3.75 6.49 -10.93
C GLU A 189 4.77 7.62 -10.97
N PHE A 190 6.07 7.26 -10.95
CA PHE A 190 7.14 8.24 -11.13
C PHE A 190 7.08 8.88 -12.53
N GLU A 191 6.90 8.08 -13.59
CA GLU A 191 6.79 8.59 -14.96
C GLU A 191 5.57 9.50 -15.12
N GLU A 192 4.44 9.13 -14.55
CA GLU A 192 3.22 9.97 -14.54
C GLU A 192 3.43 11.28 -13.77
N PHE A 193 4.15 11.25 -12.64
CA PHE A 193 4.42 12.43 -11.81
C PHE A 193 5.45 13.37 -12.45
N VAL A 194 6.47 12.85 -13.12
CA VAL A 194 7.63 13.62 -13.65
C VAL A 194 7.50 13.89 -15.15
N GLY A 195 6.68 13.10 -15.87
CA GLY A 195 6.53 13.15 -17.32
C GLY A 195 7.64 12.42 -18.10
N THR A 196 8.49 11.65 -17.40
CA THR A 196 9.56 10.87 -18.03
C THR A 196 9.95 9.67 -17.15
N ALA A 197 10.40 8.60 -17.79
CA ALA A 197 10.83 7.38 -17.11
C ALA A 197 11.93 7.63 -16.06
N PRO A 198 12.06 6.77 -15.03
CA PRO A 198 13.07 6.90 -13.99
C PRO A 198 14.49 6.54 -14.49
N THR A 199 15.12 7.49 -15.17
CA THR A 199 16.53 7.44 -15.58
C THR A 199 17.43 8.06 -14.51
N PRO A 200 18.74 7.81 -14.49
CA PRO A 200 19.66 8.49 -13.58
C PRO A 200 19.53 10.01 -13.61
N GLU A 201 19.25 10.58 -14.80
CA GLU A 201 19.09 12.01 -14.98
C GLU A 201 17.77 12.52 -14.40
N SER A 202 16.61 11.86 -14.68
CA SER A 202 15.31 12.26 -14.14
C SER A 202 15.24 12.07 -12.63
N LEU A 203 15.78 10.97 -12.10
CA LEU A 203 15.91 10.74 -10.66
C LEU A 203 16.76 11.79 -9.97
N ALA A 204 17.90 12.20 -10.61
CA ALA A 204 18.75 13.26 -10.08
C ALA A 204 18.08 14.63 -10.05
N LYS A 205 17.05 14.87 -10.87
CA LYS A 205 16.26 16.11 -10.91
C LYS A 205 14.98 16.04 -10.06
N PHE A 206 14.58 14.86 -9.63
CA PHE A 206 13.38 14.67 -8.82
C PHE A 206 13.54 15.28 -7.44
N ARG A 207 12.77 16.31 -7.15
CA ARG A 207 12.84 17.09 -5.90
C ARG A 207 11.42 17.44 -5.43
N PRO A 208 10.66 16.45 -4.93
CA PRO A 208 9.31 16.71 -4.43
C PRO A 208 9.32 17.50 -3.10
N GLY A 209 10.49 17.83 -2.56
CA GLY A 209 10.65 18.49 -1.25
C GLY A 209 10.75 17.53 -0.07
N ASN A 210 10.66 16.22 -0.34
CA ASN A 210 10.56 15.14 0.66
C ASN A 210 11.62 14.09 0.37
N ASN A 211 11.88 13.20 1.34
CA ASN A 211 12.59 11.97 1.02
C ASN A 211 11.73 11.10 0.10
N SER A 212 12.36 10.35 -0.78
CA SER A 212 11.62 9.47 -1.70
C SER A 212 12.32 8.14 -1.87
N VAL A 213 11.53 7.12 -2.19
CA VAL A 213 12.02 5.83 -2.69
C VAL A 213 11.28 5.51 -3.96
N VAL A 214 11.98 5.46 -5.09
CA VAL A 214 11.39 5.02 -6.36
C VAL A 214 11.66 3.54 -6.53
N THR A 215 10.62 2.71 -6.52
CA THR A 215 10.75 1.26 -6.75
C THR A 215 10.81 0.96 -8.23
N LEU A 216 11.74 0.09 -8.64
CA LEU A 216 12.10 -0.22 -10.04
C LEU A 216 11.92 -1.71 -10.36
N GLY A 217 10.94 -2.36 -9.76
CA GLY A 217 10.64 -3.78 -9.96
C GLY A 217 11.88 -4.67 -9.72
N GLU A 218 12.26 -5.45 -10.72
CA GLU A 218 13.43 -6.35 -10.65
C GLU A 218 14.78 -5.63 -10.55
N ASN A 219 14.80 -4.33 -10.76
CA ASN A 219 16.00 -3.49 -10.63
C ASN A 219 16.16 -2.90 -9.23
N GLY A 220 15.30 -3.27 -8.27
CA GLY A 220 15.34 -2.82 -6.89
C GLY A 220 14.70 -1.46 -6.67
N ALA A 221 15.41 -0.51 -6.05
CA ALA A 221 14.87 0.82 -5.77
C ALA A 221 15.97 1.88 -5.76
N VAL A 222 15.59 3.15 -5.85
CA VAL A 222 16.49 4.28 -5.63
C VAL A 222 15.94 5.14 -4.50
N LEU A 223 16.74 5.28 -3.45
CA LEU A 223 16.49 6.20 -2.35
C LEU A 223 16.99 7.59 -2.76
N ILE A 224 16.16 8.60 -2.58
CA ILE A 224 16.44 10.01 -2.88
C ILE A 224 16.24 10.80 -1.59
N SER A 225 17.30 11.38 -1.03
CA SER A 225 17.16 12.24 0.14
C SER A 225 16.53 13.59 -0.24
N ALA A 226 15.99 14.31 0.74
CA ALA A 226 15.43 15.66 0.55
C ALA A 226 16.48 16.63 -0.05
N GLU A 227 17.78 16.44 0.26
CA GLU A 227 18.90 17.21 -0.30
C GLU A 227 19.28 16.74 -1.71
N GLY A 228 18.76 15.60 -2.16
CA GLY A 228 18.94 15.07 -3.50
C GLY A 228 20.07 14.06 -3.68
N SER A 229 20.56 13.48 -2.59
CA SER A 229 21.50 12.36 -2.69
C SER A 229 20.77 11.11 -3.19
N LEU A 230 21.38 10.40 -4.15
CA LEU A 230 20.83 9.16 -4.70
C LEU A 230 21.58 7.96 -4.11
N THR A 231 20.84 6.95 -3.68
CA THR A 231 21.40 5.67 -3.24
C THR A 231 20.64 4.54 -3.91
N SER A 232 21.33 3.75 -4.73
CA SER A 232 20.74 2.56 -5.35
C SER A 232 20.60 1.43 -4.33
N ILE A 233 19.44 0.80 -4.30
CA ILE A 233 19.10 -0.33 -3.44
C ILE A 233 18.92 -1.56 -4.34
N ALA A 234 19.76 -2.56 -4.16
CA ALA A 234 19.66 -3.81 -4.89
C ALA A 234 18.51 -4.67 -4.35
N THR A 235 17.90 -5.45 -5.23
CA THR A 235 16.94 -6.50 -4.84
C THR A 235 17.47 -7.89 -5.13
N THR A 236 16.84 -8.91 -4.55
CA THR A 236 17.14 -10.31 -4.85
C THR A 236 16.46 -10.69 -6.17
N LYS A 237 17.24 -11.23 -7.11
CA LYS A 237 16.69 -11.75 -8.36
C LYS A 237 15.93 -13.04 -8.09
N VAL A 238 14.67 -13.06 -8.46
CA VAL A 238 13.77 -14.21 -8.31
C VAL A 238 12.98 -14.42 -9.62
N GLN A 239 12.42 -15.61 -9.80
CA GLN A 239 11.47 -15.83 -10.87
C GLN A 239 10.09 -15.36 -10.39
N ALA A 240 9.61 -14.25 -10.91
CA ALA A 240 8.30 -13.72 -10.58
C ALA A 240 7.19 -14.63 -11.12
N VAL A 241 6.18 -14.87 -10.28
CA VAL A 241 4.95 -15.60 -10.59
C VAL A 241 3.78 -14.60 -10.70
N ASP A 242 3.72 -13.63 -9.78
CA ASP A 242 2.68 -12.60 -9.72
C ASP A 242 3.20 -11.39 -8.97
N SER A 243 3.11 -10.22 -9.56
CA SER A 243 3.59 -8.96 -8.94
C SER A 243 2.49 -8.19 -8.19
N THR A 244 1.27 -8.75 -8.11
CA THR A 244 0.15 -8.13 -7.39
C THR A 244 0.50 -7.87 -5.93
N GLY A 245 0.33 -6.64 -5.48
CA GLY A 245 0.60 -6.25 -4.09
C GLY A 245 2.10 -6.14 -3.70
N ALA A 246 3.04 -6.31 -4.64
CA ALA A 246 4.47 -6.21 -4.34
C ALA A 246 4.87 -4.80 -3.86
N GLY A 247 4.29 -3.74 -4.44
CA GLY A 247 4.46 -2.37 -3.98
C GLY A 247 3.94 -2.17 -2.55
N ASP A 248 2.74 -2.69 -2.25
CA ASP A 248 2.16 -2.63 -0.91
C ASP A 248 3.01 -3.41 0.10
N CYS A 249 3.54 -4.57 -0.32
CA CYS A 249 4.48 -5.36 0.45
C CYS A 249 5.76 -4.58 0.77
N PHE A 250 6.30 -3.86 -0.20
CA PHE A 250 7.44 -2.96 0.00
C PHE A 250 7.12 -1.86 1.01
N ILE A 251 6.00 -1.14 0.84
CA ILE A 251 5.60 -0.02 1.71
C ILE A 251 5.43 -0.46 3.16
N GLY A 252 4.67 -1.56 3.40
CA GLY A 252 4.45 -2.09 4.74
C GLY A 252 5.76 -2.49 5.43
N SER A 253 6.65 -3.17 4.69
CA SER A 253 7.96 -3.61 5.18
C SER A 253 8.92 -2.43 5.45
N PHE A 254 8.96 -1.47 4.54
CA PHE A 254 9.76 -0.24 4.69
C PHE A 254 9.33 0.54 5.93
N SER A 255 8.03 0.75 6.08
CA SER A 255 7.44 1.48 7.20
C SER A 255 7.74 0.79 8.54
N PHE A 256 7.63 -0.54 8.60
CA PHE A 256 8.00 -1.29 9.79
C PHE A 256 9.48 -1.09 10.14
N SER A 257 10.38 -1.31 9.19
CA SER A 257 11.82 -1.24 9.43
C SER A 257 12.27 0.17 9.84
N LEU A 258 11.73 1.20 9.17
CA LEU A 258 12.00 2.60 9.51
C LEU A 258 11.47 2.95 10.91
N GLY A 259 10.24 2.53 11.22
CA GLY A 259 9.62 2.75 12.54
C GLY A 259 10.30 1.98 13.68
N ALA A 260 10.97 0.87 13.39
CA ALA A 260 11.79 0.12 14.33
C ALA A 260 13.17 0.76 14.59
N GLY A 261 13.49 1.87 13.88
CA GLY A 261 14.72 2.65 14.07
C GLY A 261 15.85 2.34 13.09
N SER A 262 15.58 1.56 12.02
CA SER A 262 16.55 1.39 10.94
C SER A 262 16.76 2.70 10.19
N ASP A 263 17.97 2.90 9.64
CA ASP A 263 18.16 3.97 8.66
C ASP A 263 17.40 3.67 7.35
N ALA A 264 17.20 4.69 6.53
CA ALA A 264 16.38 4.59 5.33
C ALA A 264 16.92 3.57 4.31
N LYS A 265 18.25 3.44 4.20
CA LYS A 265 18.89 2.48 3.31
C LYS A 265 18.60 1.05 3.77
N SER A 266 18.84 0.76 5.04
CA SER A 266 18.57 -0.55 5.65
C SER A 266 17.07 -0.91 5.56
N ALA A 267 16.17 0.07 5.76
CA ALA A 267 14.74 -0.13 5.61
C ALA A 267 14.35 -0.47 4.16
N ALA A 268 14.92 0.21 3.17
CA ALA A 268 14.67 -0.07 1.75
C ALA A 268 15.25 -1.43 1.31
N GLU A 269 16.44 -1.80 1.80
CA GLU A 269 17.05 -3.12 1.55
C GLU A 269 16.19 -4.25 2.13
N PHE A 270 15.68 -4.07 3.35
CA PHE A 270 14.74 -5.02 3.97
C PHE A 270 13.47 -5.14 3.15
N ALA A 271 12.85 -4.01 2.77
CA ALA A 271 11.62 -3.99 1.98
C ALA A 271 11.80 -4.65 0.59
N CYS A 272 12.93 -4.42 -0.09
CA CYS A 272 13.23 -5.09 -1.36
C CYS A 272 13.31 -6.61 -1.20
N ARG A 273 13.95 -7.12 -0.13
CA ARG A 273 14.03 -8.57 0.13
C ARG A 273 12.64 -9.19 0.35
N ILE A 274 11.80 -8.53 1.15
CA ILE A 274 10.45 -9.01 1.45
C ILE A 274 9.57 -8.98 0.20
N ALA A 275 9.59 -7.89 -0.57
CA ALA A 275 8.86 -7.77 -1.83
C ALA A 275 9.31 -8.80 -2.87
N ALA A 276 10.61 -9.13 -2.94
CA ALA A 276 11.11 -10.19 -3.82
C ALA A 276 10.53 -11.58 -3.48
N ILE A 277 10.25 -11.86 -2.21
CA ILE A 277 9.59 -13.11 -1.82
C ILE A 277 8.11 -13.09 -2.25
N SER A 278 7.40 -11.98 -2.07
CA SER A 278 5.98 -11.88 -2.40
C SER A 278 5.72 -12.20 -3.88
N VAL A 279 6.53 -11.68 -4.79
CA VAL A 279 6.33 -11.91 -6.24
C VAL A 279 6.54 -13.36 -6.69
N THR A 280 7.06 -14.24 -5.85
CA THR A 280 7.20 -15.68 -6.14
C THR A 280 5.91 -16.48 -5.90
N ARG A 281 4.84 -15.83 -5.42
CA ARG A 281 3.56 -16.42 -5.03
C ARG A 281 2.42 -15.66 -5.67
N LYS A 282 1.22 -16.27 -5.75
CA LYS A 282 0.04 -15.62 -6.35
C LYS A 282 -0.75 -14.78 -5.35
N GLY A 283 -1.31 -13.68 -5.85
CA GLY A 283 -2.21 -12.77 -5.15
C GLY A 283 -1.47 -11.67 -4.36
N ALA A 284 -2.22 -10.77 -3.71
CA ALA A 284 -1.70 -9.69 -2.88
C ALA A 284 -1.36 -10.21 -1.47
N GLN A 285 -2.27 -10.10 -0.50
CA GLN A 285 -2.00 -10.50 0.89
C GLN A 285 -1.64 -11.98 1.04
N SER A 286 -2.17 -12.86 0.18
CA SER A 286 -1.85 -14.30 0.18
C SER A 286 -0.42 -14.64 -0.25
N SER A 287 0.26 -13.72 -0.94
CA SER A 287 1.64 -13.89 -1.39
C SER A 287 2.67 -13.46 -0.34
N TYR A 288 2.25 -12.69 0.66
CA TYR A 288 3.18 -12.13 1.64
C TYR A 288 3.85 -13.22 2.48
N PRO A 289 5.13 -13.07 2.81
CA PRO A 289 5.80 -14.00 3.69
C PRO A 289 5.20 -13.92 5.10
N SER A 290 5.09 -15.07 5.74
CA SER A 290 4.64 -15.16 7.13
C SER A 290 5.62 -14.49 8.10
N ALA A 291 5.16 -14.13 9.28
CA ALA A 291 6.01 -13.56 10.33
C ALA A 291 7.21 -14.47 10.67
N ALA A 292 7.03 -15.80 10.60
CA ALA A 292 8.10 -16.76 10.81
C ALA A 292 9.17 -16.68 9.72
N GLU A 293 8.77 -16.57 8.44
CA GLU A 293 9.71 -16.39 7.33
C GLU A 293 10.45 -15.05 7.44
N ILE A 294 9.74 -13.97 7.76
CA ILE A 294 10.34 -12.64 7.93
C ILE A 294 11.41 -12.65 9.04
N SER A 295 11.15 -13.31 10.15
CA SER A 295 12.09 -13.38 11.28
C SER A 295 13.42 -14.04 10.91
N THR A 296 13.50 -14.82 9.84
CA THR A 296 14.74 -15.43 9.35
C THR A 296 15.55 -14.50 8.43
N LEU A 297 15.00 -13.37 8.05
CA LEU A 297 15.59 -12.41 7.10
C LEU A 297 16.14 -11.15 7.79
N SER A 298 15.88 -11.03 9.08
CA SER A 298 16.28 -9.89 9.93
C SER A 298 17.75 -10.00 10.38
#